data_60ef990e9436db1f10d3a561252ce1fb
#
_entry.id   60ef990e9436db1f10d3a561252ce1fb
#
_cell.length_a   1.000
_cell.length_b   1.000
_cell.length_c   1.000
_cell.angle_alpha   90.00
_cell.angle_beta   90.00
_cell.angle_gamma   90.00
#
_symmetry.space_group_name_H-M   'P 1'
#
loop_
_entity.id
_entity.type
_entity.pdbx_description
1 polymer ?
#
loop_
_entity_poly.entity_id
_entity_poly.type
_entity_poly.pdbx_seq_one_letter_code
_entity_poly.pdbx_strand_id
1 'polypeptide(L)'
;MGTVKAAEIIVWAKVAGGGYGCSLPFFGFERQGAPVTAFVKLDESPIRPKTQVYDPDCVIVLDSTIQNAVDVFEGIKEDGVLVLNTTEEMVNVQVPETVRKVATVNATDIALERLGRAVTNTAMLGAFVRCTGWVPLEEIVAKVEEYWGKENAALVEEAHDLTQIREIDGKA
;
A
#
# COMPACT_ATOMS: atom_id res chain seq x y z
N MET A 1 -13.22 0.03 -5.42
CA MET A 1 -12.54 -0.24 -6.72
C MET A 1 -11.06 0.15 -6.69
N GLY A 2 -10.63 1.23 -6.04
CA GLY A 2 -9.22 1.67 -5.99
C GLY A 2 -8.27 0.68 -5.33
N THR A 3 -8.63 0.11 -4.18
CA THR A 3 -7.82 -0.86 -3.43
C THR A 3 -7.49 -2.12 -4.25
N VAL A 4 -8.50 -2.67 -4.94
CA VAL A 4 -8.33 -3.87 -5.77
C VAL A 4 -7.40 -3.59 -6.94
N LYS A 5 -7.54 -2.43 -7.60
CA LYS A 5 -6.66 -2.05 -8.71
C LYS A 5 -5.23 -1.80 -8.26
N ALA A 6 -5.03 -1.18 -7.10
CA ALA A 6 -3.69 -1.03 -6.53
C ALA A 6 -3.02 -2.40 -6.29
N ALA A 7 -3.75 -3.35 -5.71
CA ALA A 7 -3.27 -4.72 -5.50
C ALA A 7 -2.89 -5.43 -6.82
N GLU A 8 -3.73 -5.30 -7.86
CA GLU A 8 -3.45 -5.87 -9.19
C GLU A 8 -2.17 -5.27 -9.80
N ILE A 9 -1.95 -3.96 -9.66
CA ILE A 9 -0.77 -3.26 -10.21
C ILE A 9 0.50 -3.73 -9.49
N ILE A 10 0.47 -3.88 -8.16
CA ILE A 10 1.61 -4.42 -7.39
C ILE A 10 1.99 -5.82 -7.88
N VAL A 11 1.00 -6.70 -8.06
CA VAL A 11 1.23 -8.05 -8.59
C VAL A 11 1.82 -7.99 -10.00
N TRP A 12 1.26 -7.14 -10.86
CA TRP A 12 1.76 -6.98 -12.22
C TRP A 12 3.23 -6.53 -12.23
N ALA A 13 3.59 -5.53 -11.43
CA ALA A 13 4.95 -5.03 -11.33
C ALA A 13 5.93 -6.10 -10.83
N LYS A 14 5.53 -6.95 -9.87
CA LYS A 14 6.35 -8.07 -9.42
C LYS A 14 6.62 -9.08 -10.54
N VAL A 15 5.57 -9.41 -11.31
CA VAL A 15 5.69 -10.36 -12.43
C VAL A 15 6.54 -9.78 -13.56
N ALA A 16 6.37 -8.50 -13.89
CA ALA A 16 7.19 -7.81 -14.87
C ALA A 16 8.68 -7.78 -14.47
N GLY A 17 8.97 -7.66 -13.16
CA GLY A 17 10.30 -7.78 -12.59
C GLY A 17 10.85 -9.22 -12.50
N GLY A 18 10.13 -10.22 -13.01
CA GLY A 18 10.56 -11.62 -13.09
C GLY A 18 10.18 -12.50 -11.89
N GLY A 19 9.43 -11.95 -10.90
CA GLY A 19 8.91 -12.71 -9.77
C GLY A 19 7.49 -13.26 -10.00
N TYR A 20 6.85 -13.65 -8.93
CA TYR A 20 5.47 -14.18 -8.91
C TYR A 20 4.60 -13.35 -7.97
N GLY A 21 3.33 -13.18 -8.33
CA GLY A 21 2.39 -12.45 -7.52
C GLY A 21 0.96 -13.00 -7.65
N CYS A 22 0.18 -12.80 -6.60
CA CYS A 22 -1.24 -13.13 -6.57
C CYS A 22 -1.98 -12.08 -5.75
N SER A 23 -3.09 -11.55 -6.26
CA SER A 23 -3.98 -10.67 -5.51
C SER A 23 -5.34 -11.34 -5.31
N LEU A 24 -5.92 -11.13 -4.14
CA LEU A 24 -7.22 -11.64 -3.73
C LEU A 24 -8.03 -10.49 -3.15
N PRO A 25 -9.02 -9.96 -3.88
CA PRO A 25 -9.94 -8.99 -3.32
C PRO A 25 -10.84 -9.68 -2.29
N PHE A 26 -11.03 -9.02 -1.16
CA PHE A 26 -11.96 -9.47 -0.13
C PHE A 26 -13.09 -8.44 -0.03
N PHE A 27 -14.25 -8.83 -0.50
CA PHE A 27 -15.47 -8.07 -0.31
C PHE A 27 -16.14 -8.60 0.97
N GLY A 28 -16.00 -7.87 2.09
CA GLY A 28 -16.77 -8.16 3.30
C GLY A 28 -18.28 -8.18 2.99
N PHE A 29 -19.08 -8.82 3.85
CA PHE A 29 -20.53 -8.87 3.68
C PHE A 29 -21.08 -7.47 3.40
N GLU A 30 -21.75 -7.33 2.24
CA GLU A 30 -22.19 -6.08 1.65
C GLU A 30 -23.05 -5.25 2.61
N ARG A 31 -22.39 -4.30 3.28
CA ARG A 31 -23.06 -3.10 3.82
C ARG A 31 -22.37 -1.90 3.19
N GLN A 32 -23.16 -0.92 2.74
CA GLN A 32 -22.62 0.36 2.29
C GLN A 32 -21.70 0.92 3.39
N GLY A 33 -20.43 1.19 3.04
CA GLY A 33 -19.43 1.67 3.98
C GLY A 33 -18.54 0.58 4.64
N ALA A 34 -18.70 -0.70 4.28
CA ALA A 34 -17.78 -1.73 4.76
C ALA A 34 -16.37 -1.54 4.18
N PRO A 35 -15.31 -1.79 4.98
CA PRO A 35 -13.92 -1.72 4.51
C PRO A 35 -13.68 -2.66 3.33
N VAL A 36 -13.02 -2.14 2.28
CA VAL A 36 -12.57 -2.97 1.17
C VAL A 36 -11.12 -3.37 1.43
N THR A 37 -10.87 -4.66 1.52
CA THR A 37 -9.52 -5.23 1.69
C THR A 37 -9.10 -5.97 0.43
N ALA A 38 -7.82 -5.91 0.10
CA ALA A 38 -7.22 -6.76 -0.92
C ALA A 38 -5.92 -7.36 -0.36
N PHE A 39 -5.75 -8.65 -0.54
CA PHE A 39 -4.54 -9.35 -0.15
C PHE A 39 -3.61 -9.49 -1.35
N VAL A 40 -2.33 -9.26 -1.14
CA VAL A 40 -1.27 -9.43 -2.14
C VAL A 40 -0.23 -10.39 -1.59
N LYS A 41 0.16 -11.35 -2.40
CA LYS A 41 1.30 -12.25 -2.14
C LYS A 41 2.32 -12.04 -3.25
N LEU A 42 3.58 -11.83 -2.86
CA LEU A 42 4.71 -11.67 -3.77
C LEU A 42 5.77 -12.69 -3.38
N ASP A 43 6.38 -13.35 -4.37
CA ASP A 43 7.43 -14.36 -4.15
C ASP A 43 8.39 -14.38 -5.34
N GLU A 44 9.54 -15.01 -5.16
CA GLU A 44 10.49 -15.34 -6.23
C GLU A 44 10.18 -16.72 -6.84
N SER A 45 9.27 -17.49 -6.26
CA SER A 45 8.82 -18.80 -6.69
C SER A 45 7.30 -18.85 -6.90
N PRO A 46 6.77 -19.83 -7.67
CA PRO A 46 5.35 -19.92 -7.97
C PRO A 46 4.46 -20.04 -6.74
N ILE A 47 3.51 -19.11 -6.58
CA ILE A 47 2.57 -19.06 -5.46
C ILE A 47 1.43 -20.05 -5.71
N ARG A 48 1.37 -21.14 -4.91
CA ARG A 48 0.33 -22.16 -5.00
C ARG A 48 -0.91 -21.86 -4.15
N PRO A 49 -0.81 -21.39 -2.87
CA PRO A 49 -1.99 -21.15 -2.05
C PRO A 49 -2.69 -19.84 -2.44
N LYS A 50 -3.92 -19.95 -2.96
CA LYS A 50 -4.82 -18.82 -3.21
C LYS A 50 -5.73 -18.60 -1.99
N THR A 51 -5.13 -18.32 -0.85
CA THR A 51 -5.83 -18.04 0.42
C THR A 51 -5.60 -16.60 0.85
N GLN A 52 -6.45 -16.11 1.74
CA GLN A 52 -6.23 -14.84 2.43
C GLN A 52 -4.83 -14.81 3.10
N VAL A 53 -4.35 -13.61 3.37
CA VAL A 53 -3.12 -13.40 4.15
C VAL A 53 -3.56 -13.16 5.59
N TYR A 54 -3.17 -14.05 6.49
CA TYR A 54 -3.46 -13.95 7.93
C TYR A 54 -2.30 -13.31 8.70
N ASP A 55 -1.09 -13.48 8.18
CA ASP A 55 0.15 -12.97 8.78
C ASP A 55 0.84 -12.03 7.78
N PRO A 56 0.37 -10.76 7.63
CA PRO A 56 0.95 -9.84 6.66
C PRO A 56 2.33 -9.33 7.08
N ASP A 57 3.24 -9.21 6.12
CA ASP A 57 4.53 -8.54 6.28
C ASP A 57 4.39 -7.02 6.15
N CYS A 58 3.37 -6.55 5.41
CA CYS A 58 3.10 -5.13 5.19
C CYS A 58 1.61 -4.86 5.16
N VAL A 59 1.20 -3.78 5.79
CA VAL A 59 -0.16 -3.24 5.73
C VAL A 59 -0.14 -1.88 5.06
N ILE A 60 -0.98 -1.69 4.03
CA ILE A 60 -1.14 -0.42 3.32
C ILE A 60 -2.52 0.14 3.66
N VAL A 61 -2.57 1.29 4.31
CA VAL A 61 -3.80 1.97 4.73
C VAL A 61 -4.05 3.18 3.83
N LEU A 62 -5.03 3.06 2.95
CA LEU A 62 -5.39 4.10 1.97
C LEU A 62 -6.23 5.24 2.59
N ASP A 63 -6.89 4.96 3.69
CA ASP A 63 -7.71 5.91 4.46
C ASP A 63 -7.49 5.64 5.95
N SER A 64 -6.86 6.58 6.65
CA SER A 64 -6.52 6.44 8.06
C SER A 64 -7.74 6.31 8.98
N THR A 65 -8.92 6.78 8.55
CA THR A 65 -10.16 6.70 9.33
C THR A 65 -10.61 5.25 9.58
N ILE A 66 -10.16 4.29 8.72
CA ILE A 66 -10.48 2.88 8.86
C ILE A 66 -9.99 2.29 10.19
N GLN A 67 -8.90 2.83 10.76
CA GLN A 67 -8.34 2.37 12.03
C GLN A 67 -9.31 2.55 13.22
N ASN A 68 -10.33 3.41 13.07
CA ASN A 68 -11.38 3.57 14.07
C ASN A 68 -12.44 2.45 14.02
N ALA A 69 -12.48 1.69 12.94
CA ALA A 69 -13.51 0.68 12.69
C ALA A 69 -12.97 -0.75 12.73
N VAL A 70 -11.70 -0.95 12.38
CA VAL A 70 -11.05 -2.26 12.33
C VAL A 70 -9.62 -2.17 12.86
N ASP A 71 -9.13 -3.27 13.44
CA ASP A 71 -7.71 -3.42 13.75
C ASP A 71 -6.94 -3.74 12.47
N VAL A 72 -6.28 -2.73 11.91
CA VAL A 72 -5.49 -2.87 10.68
C VAL A 72 -4.19 -3.66 10.89
N PHE A 73 -3.80 -3.91 12.14
CA PHE A 73 -2.58 -4.63 12.51
C PHE A 73 -2.84 -6.10 12.85
N GLU A 74 -4.09 -6.56 12.78
CA GLU A 74 -4.42 -7.94 13.11
C GLU A 74 -3.54 -8.92 12.34
N GLY A 75 -2.79 -9.76 13.04
CA GLY A 75 -1.90 -10.77 12.49
C GLY A 75 -0.59 -10.26 11.90
N ILE A 76 -0.29 -8.95 11.97
CA ILE A 76 0.96 -8.43 11.41
C ILE A 76 2.17 -9.12 12.07
N LYS A 77 3.11 -9.58 11.23
CA LYS A 77 4.31 -10.27 11.68
C LYS A 77 5.26 -9.36 12.47
N GLU A 78 6.17 -10.00 13.21
CA GLU A 78 7.37 -9.32 13.69
C GLU A 78 8.15 -8.70 12.53
N ASP A 79 8.72 -7.52 12.76
CA ASP A 79 9.36 -6.69 11.73
C ASP A 79 8.39 -6.17 10.66
N GLY A 80 7.10 -6.11 10.97
CA GLY A 80 6.05 -5.64 10.09
C GLY A 80 6.23 -4.21 9.60
N VAL A 81 5.64 -3.91 8.45
CA VAL A 81 5.72 -2.62 7.76
C VAL A 81 4.33 -1.98 7.68
N LEU A 82 4.23 -0.70 8.02
CA LEU A 82 3.04 0.12 7.79
C LEU A 82 3.30 1.16 6.70
N VAL A 83 2.41 1.25 5.72
CA VAL A 83 2.35 2.37 4.76
C VAL A 83 1.01 3.06 4.93
N LEU A 84 1.02 4.31 5.38
CA LEU A 84 -0.17 5.03 5.83
C LEU A 84 -0.39 6.33 5.06
N ASN A 85 -1.59 6.51 4.52
CA ASN A 85 -2.06 7.80 4.05
C ASN A 85 -2.57 8.62 5.24
N THR A 86 -1.87 9.69 5.57
CA THR A 86 -2.23 10.55 6.71
C THR A 86 -1.68 11.96 6.54
N THR A 87 -2.36 12.92 7.16
CA THR A 87 -1.88 14.30 7.36
C THR A 87 -1.14 14.47 8.68
N GLU A 88 -1.15 13.44 9.53
CA GLU A 88 -0.46 13.49 10.82
C GLU A 88 1.06 13.49 10.64
N GLU A 89 1.74 14.22 11.52
CA GLU A 89 3.19 14.14 11.59
C GLU A 89 3.62 12.71 11.97
N MET A 90 4.67 12.21 11.35
CA MET A 90 5.21 10.87 11.55
C MET A 90 5.42 10.52 13.03
N VAL A 91 5.80 11.49 13.87
CA VAL A 91 6.06 11.30 15.31
C VAL A 91 4.81 10.90 16.09
N ASN A 92 3.62 11.29 15.60
CA ASN A 92 2.35 11.03 16.27
C ASN A 92 1.72 9.69 15.85
N VAL A 93 2.25 9.05 14.80
CA VAL A 93 1.72 7.76 14.32
C VAL A 93 2.06 6.66 15.31
N GLN A 94 1.02 6.09 15.94
CA GLN A 94 1.15 5.00 16.90
C GLN A 94 1.04 3.65 16.18
N VAL A 95 1.92 2.73 16.51
CA VAL A 95 1.95 1.38 15.94
C VAL A 95 2.28 0.35 17.03
N PRO A 96 1.85 -0.91 16.88
CA PRO A 96 2.23 -1.98 17.80
C PRO A 96 3.74 -2.29 17.76
N GLU A 97 4.23 -2.96 18.80
CA GLU A 97 5.66 -3.31 18.94
C GLU A 97 6.18 -4.26 17.84
N THR A 98 5.30 -4.93 17.12
CA THR A 98 5.63 -5.79 15.98
C THR A 98 6.01 -5.00 14.72
N VAL A 99 5.60 -3.74 14.60
CA VAL A 99 5.92 -2.90 13.45
C VAL A 99 7.31 -2.27 13.62
N ARG A 100 8.17 -2.45 12.63
CA ARG A 100 9.55 -1.93 12.62
C ARG A 100 9.79 -0.83 11.59
N LYS A 101 8.92 -0.70 10.61
CA LYS A 101 9.04 0.35 9.61
C LYS A 101 7.69 0.99 9.35
N VAL A 102 7.66 2.32 9.37
CA VAL A 102 6.48 3.12 9.07
C VAL A 102 6.80 4.08 7.95
N ALA A 103 5.97 4.09 6.93
CA ALA A 103 5.98 5.09 5.88
C ALA A 103 4.69 5.90 5.91
N THR A 104 4.79 7.23 5.84
CA THR A 104 3.64 8.12 5.77
C THR A 104 3.72 9.03 4.57
N VAL A 105 2.59 9.33 3.98
CA VAL A 105 2.44 10.30 2.90
C VAL A 105 1.03 10.89 2.96
N ASN A 106 0.89 12.17 2.65
CA ASN A 106 -0.42 12.79 2.46
C ASN A 106 -0.89 12.59 1.01
N ALA A 107 -1.22 11.34 0.70
CA ALA A 107 -1.66 10.94 -0.64
C ALA A 107 -2.93 11.68 -1.10
N THR A 108 -3.77 12.09 -0.15
CA THR A 108 -5.02 12.80 -0.43
C THR A 108 -4.74 14.19 -1.01
N ASP A 109 -3.91 14.97 -0.36
CA ASP A 109 -3.62 16.34 -0.81
C ASP A 109 -2.83 16.33 -2.11
N ILE A 110 -1.82 15.48 -2.24
CA ILE A 110 -1.06 15.32 -3.49
C ILE A 110 -1.99 14.98 -4.67
N ALA A 111 -2.94 14.06 -4.46
CA ALA A 111 -3.91 13.69 -5.49
C ALA A 111 -4.89 14.83 -5.81
N LEU A 112 -5.33 15.60 -4.82
CA LEU A 112 -6.20 16.77 -5.00
C LEU A 112 -5.50 17.88 -5.77
N GLU A 113 -4.24 18.18 -5.44
CA GLU A 113 -3.45 19.21 -6.12
C GLU A 113 -3.19 18.86 -7.59
N ARG A 114 -2.84 17.61 -7.88
CA ARG A 114 -2.48 17.16 -9.22
C ARG A 114 -3.67 16.81 -10.10
N LEU A 115 -4.66 16.11 -9.55
CA LEU A 115 -5.78 15.54 -10.31
C LEU A 115 -7.13 16.23 -10.04
N GLY A 116 -7.20 17.14 -9.07
CA GLY A 116 -8.45 17.78 -8.64
C GLY A 116 -9.43 16.82 -7.95
N ARG A 117 -8.97 15.62 -7.56
CA ARG A 117 -9.80 14.60 -6.89
C ARG A 117 -8.94 13.69 -6.00
N ALA A 118 -9.50 13.23 -4.90
CA ALA A 118 -8.82 12.39 -3.91
C ALA A 118 -8.69 10.92 -4.39
N VAL A 119 -7.78 10.65 -5.32
CA VAL A 119 -7.47 9.31 -5.83
C VAL A 119 -6.21 8.80 -5.13
N THR A 120 -6.36 8.37 -3.88
CA THR A 120 -5.24 8.01 -3.00
C THR A 120 -4.53 6.72 -3.39
N ASN A 121 -5.24 5.77 -4.00
CA ASN A 121 -4.71 4.46 -4.36
C ASN A 121 -3.46 4.54 -5.26
N THR A 122 -3.41 5.49 -6.19
CA THR A 122 -2.28 5.68 -7.10
C THR A 122 -1.05 6.22 -6.36
N ALA A 123 -1.23 7.27 -5.55
CA ALA A 123 -0.15 7.83 -4.73
C ALA A 123 0.42 6.81 -3.75
N MET A 124 -0.45 6.00 -3.13
CA MET A 124 -0.03 4.97 -2.18
C MET A 124 0.82 3.85 -2.80
N LEU A 125 0.74 3.62 -4.10
CA LEU A 125 1.66 2.72 -4.81
C LEU A 125 3.10 3.26 -4.77
N GLY A 126 3.30 4.56 -4.96
CA GLY A 126 4.59 5.22 -4.82
C GLY A 126 5.16 5.09 -3.41
N ALA A 127 4.33 5.37 -2.40
CA ALA A 127 4.71 5.22 -1.00
C ALA A 127 5.08 3.77 -0.63
N PHE A 128 4.34 2.79 -1.13
CA PHE A 128 4.64 1.37 -0.94
C PHE A 128 6.02 1.00 -1.50
N VAL A 129 6.31 1.39 -2.73
CA VAL A 129 7.61 1.09 -3.36
C VAL A 129 8.74 1.78 -2.59
N ARG A 130 8.56 3.05 -2.21
CA ARG A 130 9.56 3.81 -1.43
C ARG A 130 9.91 3.12 -0.11
N CYS A 131 8.91 2.57 0.55
CA CYS A 131 9.07 1.92 1.84
C CYS A 131 9.70 0.53 1.73
N THR A 132 9.26 -0.26 0.77
CA THR A 132 9.58 -1.69 0.70
C THR A 132 10.65 -2.05 -0.33
N GLY A 133 10.67 -1.40 -1.49
CA GLY A 133 11.51 -1.78 -2.61
C GLY A 133 11.21 -3.18 -3.18
N TRP A 134 10.05 -3.78 -2.85
CA TRP A 134 9.73 -5.17 -3.25
C TRP A 134 9.34 -5.34 -4.71
N VAL A 135 9.01 -4.25 -5.37
CA VAL A 135 8.70 -4.21 -6.79
C VAL A 135 9.39 -3.01 -7.45
N PRO A 136 9.74 -3.07 -8.74
CA PRO A 136 10.35 -1.95 -9.45
C PRO A 136 9.38 -0.76 -9.58
N LEU A 137 9.86 0.46 -9.29
CA LEU A 137 9.06 1.69 -9.40
C LEU A 137 8.64 1.94 -10.86
N GLU A 138 9.55 1.74 -11.78
CA GLU A 138 9.33 1.94 -13.23
C GLU A 138 8.18 1.08 -13.76
N GLU A 139 8.02 -0.13 -13.25
CA GLU A 139 6.93 -1.02 -13.65
C GLU A 139 5.58 -0.56 -13.10
N ILE A 140 5.55 -0.03 -11.85
CA ILE A 140 4.34 0.60 -11.30
C ILE A 140 3.96 1.82 -12.13
N VAL A 141 4.92 2.72 -12.40
CA VAL A 141 4.72 3.96 -13.17
C VAL A 141 4.18 3.64 -14.56
N ALA A 142 4.83 2.72 -15.28
CA ALA A 142 4.42 2.32 -16.62
C ALA A 142 2.99 1.74 -16.65
N LYS A 143 2.64 0.91 -15.67
CA LYS A 143 1.32 0.30 -15.59
C LYS A 143 0.23 1.29 -15.21
N VAL A 144 0.54 2.23 -14.33
CA VAL A 144 -0.36 3.34 -13.98
C VAL A 144 -0.57 4.27 -15.17
N GLU A 145 0.48 4.58 -15.94
CA GLU A 145 0.36 5.37 -17.16
C GLU A 145 -0.55 4.70 -18.19
N GLU A 146 -0.39 3.39 -18.39
CA GLU A 146 -1.23 2.59 -19.30
C GLU A 146 -2.72 2.65 -18.92
N TYR A 147 -3.05 2.57 -17.62
CA TYR A 147 -4.44 2.54 -17.17
C TYR A 147 -5.09 3.92 -17.04
N TRP A 148 -4.34 4.92 -16.58
CA TRP A 148 -4.91 6.20 -16.14
C TRP A 148 -4.17 7.43 -16.66
N GLY A 149 -3.15 7.24 -17.48
CA GLY A 149 -2.41 8.31 -18.14
C GLY A 149 -1.29 8.94 -17.30
N LYS A 150 -0.56 9.85 -17.94
CA LYS A 150 0.68 10.45 -17.43
C LYS A 150 0.54 11.19 -16.11
N GLU A 151 -0.59 11.87 -15.88
CA GLU A 151 -0.82 12.62 -14.63
C GLU A 151 -0.88 11.68 -13.41
N ASN A 152 -1.46 10.49 -13.58
CA ASN A 152 -1.48 9.47 -12.54
C ASN A 152 -0.11 8.81 -12.36
N ALA A 153 0.64 8.60 -13.43
CA ALA A 153 2.01 8.10 -13.36
C ALA A 153 2.92 9.08 -12.59
N ALA A 154 2.85 10.38 -12.90
CA ALA A 154 3.57 11.42 -12.18
C ALA A 154 3.17 11.51 -10.69
N LEU A 155 1.90 11.22 -10.36
CA LEU A 155 1.44 11.15 -8.97
C LEU A 155 2.13 10.02 -8.18
N VAL A 156 2.41 8.87 -8.82
CA VAL A 156 3.17 7.77 -8.19
C VAL A 156 4.58 8.23 -7.84
N GLU A 157 5.28 8.88 -8.79
CA GLU A 157 6.65 9.36 -8.61
C GLU A 157 6.72 10.42 -7.51
N GLU A 158 5.80 11.39 -7.53
CA GLU A 158 5.73 12.45 -6.54
C GLU A 158 5.47 11.89 -5.13
N ALA A 159 4.51 10.99 -4.98
CA ALA A 159 4.22 10.36 -3.69
C ALA A 159 5.39 9.49 -3.21
N HIS A 160 6.11 8.81 -4.12
CA HIS A 160 7.33 8.09 -3.79
C HIS A 160 8.36 9.04 -3.16
N ASP A 161 8.62 10.20 -3.77
CA ASP A 161 9.64 11.13 -3.32
C ASP A 161 9.25 11.85 -2.01
N LEU A 162 7.96 12.13 -1.82
CA LEU A 162 7.44 12.81 -0.62
C LEU A 162 7.19 11.87 0.56
N THR A 163 7.27 10.56 0.36
CA THR A 163 7.05 9.57 1.43
C THR A 163 8.14 9.69 2.49
N GLN A 164 7.72 9.90 3.72
CA GLN A 164 8.59 9.87 4.90
C GLN A 164 8.68 8.44 5.44
N ILE A 165 9.87 8.04 5.91
CA ILE A 165 10.11 6.71 6.48
C ILE A 165 10.70 6.85 7.87
N ARG A 166 10.16 6.08 8.83
CA ARG A 166 10.70 5.91 10.18
C ARG A 166 10.95 4.43 10.42
N GLU A 167 12.18 4.10 10.77
CA GLU A 167 12.53 2.80 11.31
C GLU A 167 12.37 2.84 12.84
N ILE A 168 11.84 1.77 13.42
CA ILE A 168 11.58 1.66 14.85
C ILE A 168 12.54 0.59 15.39
N ASP A 169 13.51 1.05 16.17
CA ASP A 169 14.46 0.15 16.83
C ASP A 169 13.71 -0.82 17.75
N GLY A 170 13.97 -2.11 17.57
CA GLY A 170 13.50 -3.12 18.51
C GLY A 170 14.13 -2.86 19.87
N LYS A 171 13.34 -2.97 20.95
CA LYS A 171 13.93 -3.05 22.28
C LYS A 171 14.88 -4.25 22.31
N ALA A 172 16.16 -3.95 22.55
CA ALA A 172 17.19 -4.97 22.81
C ALA A 172 16.85 -5.77 24.09
#